data_f94f9027bd3095b68ef84b6346157c14
#
_entry.id   f94f9027bd3095b68ef84b6346157c14
#
_cell.length_a   1.000
_cell.length_b   1.000
_cell.length_c   1.000
_cell.angle_alpha   90.00
_cell.angle_beta   90.00
_cell.angle_gamma   90.00
#
_symmetry.space_group_name_H-M   'P 1'
#
loop_
_entity.id
_entity.type
_entity.pdbx_description
1 polymer ?
#
loop_
_entity_poly.entity_id
_entity_poly.type
_entity_poly.pdbx_seq_one_letter_code
_entity_poly.pdbx_strand_id
1 'polypeptide(L)'
;LIIKHGSLGDIAQSCGAIQDISANHQEDQIYLLTTKPYYDLFKKNPHISNVILDKRLSKLNLIYLYSLMKLIKKHSFSKVYDLQNSSRTSFYKRILFPNAAKNIWSSTETTLPAGTKKKDFDKDSVLERFEYQLKSSGLNTVYTMKPDFRWSTSDISLIKNYYKLEKYIVLFPFC
;
A
#
# COMPACT_ATOMS: atom_id res chain seq x y z
N LEU A 1 -0.32 7.15 7.46
CA LEU A 1 -1.14 6.03 6.96
C LEU A 1 -0.77 5.70 5.52
N ILE A 2 -0.53 4.43 5.21
CA ILE A 2 -0.40 3.90 3.85
C ILE A 2 -1.68 3.15 3.50
N ILE A 3 -2.16 3.24 2.25
CA ILE A 3 -3.32 2.49 1.75
C ILE A 3 -2.87 1.60 0.60
N LYS A 4 -2.97 0.27 0.78
CA LYS A 4 -2.69 -0.73 -0.26
C LYS A 4 -3.56 -1.97 -0.06
N HIS A 5 -4.42 -2.26 -1.04
CA HIS A 5 -5.44 -3.31 -0.93
C HIS A 5 -5.08 -4.64 -1.62
N GLY A 6 -4.20 -4.65 -2.58
CA GLY A 6 -3.82 -5.83 -3.38
C GLY A 6 -3.99 -5.52 -4.87
N SER A 7 -3.68 -6.37 -5.84
CA SER A 7 -3.36 -7.81 -5.79
C SER A 7 -2.00 -8.14 -5.14
N LEU A 8 -1.62 -9.43 -5.10
CA LEU A 8 -0.32 -9.86 -4.53
C LEU A 8 0.86 -9.26 -5.31
N GLY A 9 0.80 -9.23 -6.64
CA GLY A 9 1.82 -8.61 -7.48
C GLY A 9 1.96 -7.11 -7.21
N ASP A 10 0.82 -6.39 -7.07
CA ASP A 10 0.82 -4.97 -6.71
C ASP A 10 1.40 -4.73 -5.31
N ILE A 11 1.19 -5.66 -4.38
CA ILE A 11 1.76 -5.59 -3.04
C ILE A 11 3.28 -5.76 -3.11
N ALA A 12 3.77 -6.76 -3.83
CA ALA A 12 5.20 -6.97 -4.01
C ALA A 12 5.87 -5.72 -4.63
N GLN A 13 5.28 -5.13 -5.66
CA GLN A 13 5.77 -3.89 -6.27
C GLN A 13 5.74 -2.69 -5.32
N SER A 14 4.80 -2.63 -4.37
CA SER A 14 4.71 -1.51 -3.42
C SER A 14 5.70 -1.61 -2.24
N CYS A 15 6.40 -2.73 -2.06
CA CYS A 15 7.27 -2.93 -0.89
C CYS A 15 8.41 -1.92 -0.82
N GLY A 16 9.02 -1.57 -1.97
CA GLY A 16 10.05 -0.54 -2.00
C GLY A 16 9.52 0.85 -1.61
N ALA A 17 8.33 1.21 -2.11
CA ALA A 17 7.68 2.47 -1.74
C ALA A 17 7.31 2.51 -0.24
N ILE A 18 6.85 1.40 0.33
CA ILE A 18 6.58 1.28 1.77
C ILE A 18 7.87 1.46 2.57
N GLN A 19 8.97 0.86 2.13
CA GLN A 19 10.27 1.01 2.77
C GLN A 19 10.78 2.45 2.71
N ASP A 20 10.66 3.14 1.59
CA ASP A 20 11.03 4.56 1.47
C ASP A 20 10.17 5.44 2.37
N ILE A 21 8.86 5.21 2.44
CA ILE A 21 7.98 5.92 3.38
C ILE A 21 8.46 5.71 4.82
N SER A 22 8.74 4.47 5.22
CA SER A 22 9.25 4.18 6.57
C SER A 22 10.59 4.85 6.85
N ALA A 23 11.51 4.82 5.90
CA ALA A 23 12.83 5.44 6.02
C ALA A 23 12.79 6.97 6.18
N ASN A 24 11.79 7.63 5.56
CA ASN A 24 11.58 9.08 5.70
C ASN A 24 10.74 9.47 6.93
N HIS A 25 10.15 8.50 7.64
CA HIS A 25 9.29 8.69 8.79
C HIS A 25 9.78 7.88 10.01
N GLN A 26 11.07 7.96 10.33
CA GLN A 26 11.72 7.12 11.35
C GLN A 26 11.13 7.30 12.75
N GLU A 27 10.68 8.50 13.08
CA GLU A 27 10.08 8.83 14.38
C GLU A 27 8.54 8.59 14.40
N ASP A 28 7.96 8.24 13.27
CA ASP A 28 6.51 8.06 13.13
C ASP A 28 6.10 6.59 13.20
N GLN A 29 4.89 6.33 13.68
CA GLN A 29 4.26 5.01 13.56
C GLN A 29 3.62 4.86 12.19
N ILE A 30 4.06 3.85 11.42
CA ILE A 30 3.54 3.56 10.09
C ILE A 30 2.36 2.59 10.18
N TYR A 31 1.20 3.04 9.77
CA TYR A 31 -0.03 2.24 9.67
C TYR A 31 -0.32 1.88 8.23
N LEU A 32 -0.74 0.64 7.99
CA LEU A 32 -1.19 0.19 6.68
C LEU A 32 -2.66 -0.22 6.70
N LEU A 33 -3.48 0.40 5.84
CA LEU A 33 -4.85 0.00 5.56
C LEU A 33 -4.85 -1.00 4.40
N THR A 34 -5.25 -2.25 4.67
CA THR A 34 -5.26 -3.33 3.67
C THR A 34 -6.47 -4.23 3.81
N THR A 35 -6.63 -5.18 2.88
CA THR A 35 -7.75 -6.13 2.86
C THR A 35 -7.44 -7.44 3.57
N LYS A 36 -8.47 -8.24 3.87
CA LYS A 36 -8.36 -9.49 4.63
C LYS A 36 -7.27 -10.45 4.10
N PRO A 37 -7.15 -10.71 2.78
CA PRO A 37 -6.13 -11.63 2.26
C PRO A 37 -4.69 -11.24 2.60
N TYR A 38 -4.41 -9.96 2.81
CA TYR A 38 -3.05 -9.44 3.01
C TYR A 38 -2.80 -8.92 4.42
N TYR A 39 -3.82 -8.94 5.27
CA TYR A 39 -3.74 -8.43 6.62
C TYR A 39 -2.64 -9.12 7.45
N ASP A 40 -2.63 -10.45 7.47
CA ASP A 40 -1.63 -11.21 8.23
C ASP A 40 -0.26 -11.23 7.54
N LEU A 41 -0.23 -11.11 6.22
CA LEU A 41 1.02 -10.95 5.46
C LEU A 41 1.74 -9.66 5.88
N PHE A 42 1.06 -8.53 5.88
CA PHE A 42 1.66 -7.24 6.23
C PHE A 42 2.05 -7.08 7.70
N LYS A 43 1.51 -7.87 8.61
CA LYS A 43 1.99 -7.93 9.99
C LYS A 43 3.44 -8.41 10.11
N LYS A 44 3.96 -9.11 9.10
CA LYS A 44 5.35 -9.57 9.03
C LYS A 44 6.29 -8.50 8.44
N ASN A 45 5.74 -7.43 7.88
CA ASN A 45 6.55 -6.41 7.22
C ASN A 45 7.27 -5.54 8.28
N PRO A 46 8.62 -5.48 8.25
CA PRO A 46 9.40 -4.75 9.27
C PRO A 46 9.23 -3.23 9.20
N HIS A 47 8.67 -2.71 8.10
CA HIS A 47 8.45 -1.27 7.88
C HIS A 47 7.05 -0.80 8.28
N ILE A 48 6.20 -1.71 8.82
CA ILE A 48 4.82 -1.41 9.22
C ILE A 48 4.67 -1.61 10.72
N SER A 49 4.30 -0.55 11.45
CA SER A 49 4.05 -0.63 12.89
C SER A 49 2.70 -1.29 13.20
N ASN A 50 1.67 -0.97 12.42
CA ASN A 50 0.32 -1.48 12.63
C ASN A 50 -0.43 -1.69 11.32
N VAL A 51 -1.28 -2.72 11.28
CA VAL A 51 -2.13 -3.02 10.12
C VAL A 51 -3.59 -2.81 10.47
N ILE A 52 -4.30 -2.05 9.64
CA ILE A 52 -5.74 -1.80 9.74
C ILE A 52 -6.47 -2.61 8.67
N LEU A 53 -7.53 -3.33 9.08
CA LEU A 53 -8.34 -4.13 8.16
C LEU A 53 -9.42 -3.28 7.50
N ASP A 54 -9.36 -3.16 6.17
CA ASP A 54 -10.48 -2.74 5.34
C ASP A 54 -11.29 -3.95 4.89
N LYS A 55 -12.51 -4.10 5.41
CA LYS A 55 -13.43 -5.17 5.00
C LYS A 55 -13.97 -4.99 3.58
N ARG A 56 -13.74 -3.84 2.95
CA ARG A 56 -14.21 -3.48 1.60
C ARG A 56 -15.71 -3.73 1.37
N LEU A 57 -16.55 -3.53 2.37
CA LEU A 57 -18.01 -3.63 2.21
C LEU A 57 -18.52 -2.55 1.23
N SER A 58 -19.77 -2.65 0.85
CA SER A 58 -20.39 -1.67 -0.06
C SER A 58 -20.14 -0.23 0.39
N LYS A 59 -19.93 0.67 -0.57
CA LYS A 59 -19.83 2.13 -0.32
C LYS A 59 -21.14 2.73 0.24
N LEU A 60 -22.24 1.99 0.12
CA LEU A 60 -23.55 2.39 0.68
C LEU A 60 -23.76 1.89 2.11
N ASN A 61 -22.86 1.06 2.64
CA ASN A 61 -22.94 0.59 4.03
C ASN A 61 -22.43 1.68 4.98
N LEU A 62 -23.32 2.54 5.43
CA LEU A 62 -23.00 3.69 6.29
C LEU A 62 -22.43 3.27 7.65
N ILE A 63 -22.90 2.16 8.22
CA ILE A 63 -22.39 1.62 9.50
C ILE A 63 -20.92 1.24 9.35
N TYR A 64 -20.58 0.55 8.28
CA TYR A 64 -19.20 0.20 7.98
C TYR A 64 -18.33 1.43 7.76
N LEU A 65 -18.79 2.41 6.96
CA LEU A 65 -18.04 3.64 6.72
C LEU A 65 -17.82 4.44 7.99
N TYR A 66 -18.84 4.54 8.84
CA TYR A 66 -18.73 5.19 10.14
C TYR A 66 -17.70 4.47 11.05
N SER A 67 -17.74 3.15 11.10
CA SER A 67 -16.79 2.35 11.87
C SER A 67 -15.35 2.54 11.38
N LEU A 68 -15.14 2.54 10.05
CA LEU A 68 -13.83 2.78 9.45
C LEU A 68 -13.35 4.22 9.72
N MET A 69 -14.24 5.19 9.61
CA MET A 69 -13.93 6.60 9.92
C MET A 69 -13.54 6.77 11.39
N LYS A 70 -14.29 6.16 12.32
CA LYS A 70 -13.97 6.21 13.76
C LYS A 70 -12.59 5.61 14.04
N LEU A 71 -12.26 4.48 13.40
CA LEU A 71 -10.97 3.82 13.54
C LEU A 71 -9.82 4.70 13.02
N ILE A 72 -9.98 5.31 11.86
CA ILE A 72 -8.98 6.19 11.25
C ILE A 72 -8.81 7.48 12.09
N LYS A 73 -9.90 8.11 12.51
CA LYS A 73 -9.85 9.34 13.31
C LYS A 73 -9.17 9.13 14.67
N LYS A 74 -9.28 7.94 15.25
CA LYS A 74 -8.62 7.60 16.52
C LYS A 74 -7.10 7.81 16.48
N HIS A 75 -6.48 7.67 15.31
CA HIS A 75 -5.02 7.72 15.16
C HIS A 75 -4.49 9.07 14.67
N SER A 76 -5.35 10.03 14.31
CA SER A 76 -4.97 11.41 13.92
C SER A 76 -3.81 11.47 12.91
N PHE A 77 -3.94 10.77 11.78
CA PHE A 77 -2.87 10.67 10.79
C PHE A 77 -2.48 12.04 10.21
N SER A 78 -1.21 12.38 10.34
CA SER A 78 -0.60 13.61 9.78
C SER A 78 -0.36 13.51 8.27
N LYS A 79 -0.15 12.28 7.74
CA LYS A 79 0.12 12.02 6.32
C LYS A 79 -0.55 10.73 5.86
N VAL A 80 -1.05 10.75 4.64
CA VAL A 80 -1.66 9.58 3.98
C VAL A 80 -0.98 9.37 2.62
N TYR A 81 -0.48 8.16 2.38
CA TYR A 81 0.07 7.71 1.10
C TYR A 81 -0.87 6.68 0.50
N ASP A 82 -1.64 7.09 -0.51
CA ASP A 82 -2.52 6.20 -1.26
C ASP A 82 -1.73 5.53 -2.39
N LEU A 83 -1.15 4.36 -2.10
CA LEU A 83 -0.45 3.52 -3.08
C LEU A 83 -1.42 2.62 -3.86
N GLN A 84 -2.72 2.63 -3.52
CA GLN A 84 -3.74 1.88 -4.25
C GLN A 84 -4.28 2.65 -5.46
N ASN A 85 -4.39 3.98 -5.35
CA ASN A 85 -4.80 4.87 -6.43
C ASN A 85 -6.07 4.40 -7.18
N SER A 86 -7.12 4.03 -6.45
CA SER A 86 -8.36 3.48 -6.98
C SER A 86 -9.56 4.40 -6.75
N SER A 87 -10.66 4.18 -7.50
CA SER A 87 -11.92 4.91 -7.27
C SER A 87 -12.48 4.74 -5.85
N ARG A 88 -12.13 3.64 -5.16
CA ARG A 88 -12.49 3.43 -3.76
C ARG A 88 -11.64 4.31 -2.85
N THR A 89 -10.35 4.41 -3.06
CA THR A 89 -9.49 5.25 -2.22
C THR A 89 -9.74 6.73 -2.46
N SER A 90 -10.05 7.14 -3.68
CA SER A 90 -10.55 8.50 -3.96
C SER A 90 -11.88 8.80 -3.22
N PHE A 91 -12.77 7.81 -3.10
CA PHE A 91 -13.96 7.93 -2.28
C PHE A 91 -13.62 8.04 -0.79
N TYR A 92 -12.67 7.25 -0.27
CA TYR A 92 -12.21 7.35 1.11
C TYR A 92 -11.60 8.71 1.41
N LYS A 93 -10.78 9.27 0.51
CA LYS A 93 -10.26 10.63 0.64
C LYS A 93 -11.38 11.63 0.94
N ARG A 94 -12.47 11.59 0.18
CA ARG A 94 -13.60 12.54 0.34
C ARG A 94 -14.36 12.36 1.65
N ILE A 95 -14.58 11.10 2.09
CA ILE A 95 -15.45 10.81 3.24
C ILE A 95 -14.68 10.71 4.55
N LEU A 96 -13.52 10.05 4.54
CA LEU A 96 -12.76 9.80 5.77
C LEU A 96 -11.80 10.94 6.09
N PHE A 97 -11.43 11.74 5.09
CA PHE A 97 -10.50 12.85 5.20
C PHE A 97 -11.04 14.13 4.54
N PRO A 98 -12.27 14.59 4.88
CA PRO A 98 -12.93 15.69 4.17
C PRO A 98 -12.13 17.01 4.21
N ASN A 99 -11.32 17.21 5.25
CA ASN A 99 -10.50 18.39 5.45
C ASN A 99 -9.01 18.14 5.14
N ALA A 100 -8.69 17.03 4.44
CA ALA A 100 -7.30 16.74 4.08
C ALA A 100 -6.77 17.83 3.13
N ALA A 101 -5.90 18.68 3.63
CA ALA A 101 -5.14 19.62 2.82
C ALA A 101 -4.34 18.83 1.76
N LYS A 102 -3.99 19.47 0.64
CA LYS A 102 -3.23 18.81 -0.45
C LYS A 102 -1.93 18.16 0.03
N ASN A 103 -1.32 18.70 1.06
CA ASN A 103 -0.09 18.18 1.65
C ASN A 103 -0.29 16.96 2.57
N ILE A 104 -1.51 16.66 3.00
CA ILE A 104 -1.80 15.49 3.87
C ILE A 104 -2.00 14.22 3.03
N TRP A 105 -2.66 14.32 1.88
CA TRP A 105 -2.97 13.18 1.02
C TRP A 105 -2.07 13.13 -0.21
N SER A 106 -1.25 12.07 -0.32
CA SER A 106 -0.43 11.76 -1.48
C SER A 106 -1.05 10.62 -2.28
N SER A 107 -1.31 10.85 -3.55
CA SER A 107 -1.79 9.86 -4.52
C SER A 107 -1.32 10.27 -5.91
N THR A 108 -1.45 9.39 -6.91
CA THR A 108 -1.16 9.77 -8.30
C THR A 108 -2.00 10.97 -8.75
N GLU A 109 -3.26 11.08 -8.30
CA GLU A 109 -4.12 12.23 -8.65
C GLU A 109 -3.62 13.56 -8.05
N THR A 110 -3.02 13.54 -6.87
CA THR A 110 -2.54 14.76 -6.19
C THR A 110 -1.13 15.16 -6.56
N THR A 111 -0.38 14.25 -7.20
CA THR A 111 1.04 14.42 -7.53
C THR A 111 1.33 14.31 -9.02
N LEU A 112 0.32 14.37 -9.89
CA LEU A 112 0.49 14.36 -11.33
C LEU A 112 1.37 15.55 -11.78
N PRO A 113 2.29 15.32 -12.72
CA PRO A 113 3.05 16.40 -13.34
C PRO A 113 2.14 17.47 -13.95
N ALA A 114 2.56 18.74 -13.88
CA ALA A 114 1.79 19.82 -14.48
C ALA A 114 1.54 19.56 -15.98
N GLY A 115 0.29 19.71 -16.40
CA GLY A 115 -0.11 19.47 -17.79
C GLY A 115 -0.29 18.00 -18.19
N THR A 116 0.00 17.04 -17.30
CA THR A 116 -0.14 15.60 -17.58
C THR A 116 -1.55 15.12 -17.23
N LYS A 117 -2.17 14.38 -18.16
CA LYS A 117 -3.43 13.70 -17.88
C LYS A 117 -3.18 12.35 -17.21
N LYS A 118 -4.07 11.93 -16.32
CA LYS A 118 -3.96 10.65 -15.61
C LYS A 118 -3.74 9.47 -16.57
N LYS A 119 -4.43 9.45 -17.72
CA LYS A 119 -4.30 8.39 -18.72
C LYS A 119 -2.89 8.30 -19.32
N ASP A 120 -2.22 9.43 -19.51
CA ASP A 120 -0.86 9.45 -20.06
C ASP A 120 0.15 8.99 -19.00
N PHE A 121 -0.03 9.43 -17.77
CA PHE A 121 0.78 9.02 -16.63
C PHE A 121 0.62 7.52 -16.31
N ASP A 122 -0.56 6.93 -16.55
CA ASP A 122 -0.81 5.50 -16.35
C ASP A 122 -0.08 4.59 -17.36
N LYS A 123 0.60 5.14 -18.36
CA LYS A 123 1.50 4.39 -19.26
C LYS A 123 2.85 4.06 -18.61
N ASP A 124 3.26 4.84 -17.62
CA ASP A 124 4.49 4.59 -16.89
C ASP A 124 4.36 3.33 -16.04
N SER A 125 5.48 2.70 -15.75
CA SER A 125 5.50 1.54 -14.84
C SER A 125 4.97 1.91 -13.45
N VAL A 126 4.43 0.94 -12.73
CA VAL A 126 3.91 1.15 -11.37
C VAL A 126 5.00 1.69 -10.44
N LEU A 127 6.25 1.25 -10.60
CA LEU A 127 7.37 1.68 -9.78
C LEU A 127 7.72 3.15 -10.04
N GLU A 128 7.78 3.57 -11.30
CA GLU A 128 8.03 4.96 -11.69
C GLU A 128 6.92 5.89 -11.16
N ARG A 129 5.67 5.47 -11.22
CA ARG A 129 4.54 6.22 -10.65
C ARG A 129 4.65 6.37 -9.14
N PHE A 130 5.06 5.33 -8.42
CA PHE A 130 5.31 5.40 -6.98
C PHE A 130 6.49 6.34 -6.69
N GLU A 131 7.59 6.20 -7.42
CA GLU A 131 8.75 7.05 -7.23
C GLU A 131 8.39 8.53 -7.43
N TYR A 132 7.69 8.85 -8.52
CA TYR A 132 7.21 10.20 -8.78
C TYR A 132 6.28 10.70 -7.67
N GLN A 133 5.30 9.89 -7.24
CA GLN A 133 4.38 10.21 -6.16
C GLN A 133 5.13 10.56 -4.86
N LEU A 134 6.10 9.75 -4.48
CA LEU A 134 6.84 9.93 -3.23
C LEU A 134 7.78 11.15 -3.31
N LYS A 135 8.52 11.31 -4.40
CA LYS A 135 9.36 12.51 -4.64
C LYS A 135 8.53 13.80 -4.63
N SER A 136 7.38 13.80 -5.28
CA SER A 136 6.44 14.94 -5.27
C SER A 136 5.84 15.22 -3.89
N SER A 137 5.89 14.25 -2.99
CA SER A 137 5.47 14.40 -1.59
C SER A 137 6.61 14.81 -0.66
N GLY A 138 7.80 15.07 -1.20
CA GLY A 138 8.99 15.53 -0.47
C GLY A 138 9.82 14.39 0.14
N LEU A 139 9.63 13.13 -0.30
CA LEU A 139 10.38 11.99 0.22
C LEU A 139 11.62 11.69 -0.65
N ASN A 140 12.68 11.22 0.00
CA ASN A 140 13.79 10.56 -0.68
C ASN A 140 13.39 9.14 -1.05
N THR A 141 13.67 8.73 -2.29
CA THR A 141 13.38 7.39 -2.80
C THR A 141 14.67 6.66 -3.12
N VAL A 142 14.89 5.54 -2.44
CA VAL A 142 16.07 4.67 -2.58
C VAL A 142 15.65 3.24 -2.95
N TYR A 143 14.55 2.80 -2.36
CA TYR A 143 14.09 1.42 -2.43
C TYR A 143 12.90 1.22 -3.40
N THR A 144 12.17 2.27 -3.75
CA THR A 144 10.96 2.19 -4.58
C THR A 144 11.20 1.45 -5.90
N MET A 145 12.32 1.71 -6.57
CA MET A 145 12.69 1.03 -7.83
C MET A 145 13.29 -0.37 -7.64
N LYS A 146 13.52 -0.79 -6.41
CA LYS A 146 14.11 -2.10 -6.05
C LYS A 146 13.29 -2.76 -4.94
N PRO A 147 12.02 -3.11 -5.19
CA PRO A 147 11.16 -3.66 -4.16
C PRO A 147 11.71 -4.98 -3.63
N ASP A 148 11.79 -5.10 -2.30
CA ASP A 148 12.21 -6.31 -1.61
C ASP A 148 11.00 -6.96 -0.90
N PHE A 149 10.68 -8.18 -1.28
CA PHE A 149 9.58 -8.95 -0.73
C PHE A 149 10.05 -10.13 0.15
N ARG A 150 11.36 -10.25 0.42
CA ARG A 150 11.96 -11.36 1.20
C ARG A 150 11.43 -11.46 2.63
N TRP A 151 10.97 -10.35 3.22
CA TRP A 151 10.35 -10.35 4.54
C TRP A 151 9.09 -11.24 4.62
N SER A 152 8.48 -11.58 3.50
CA SER A 152 7.29 -12.43 3.41
C SER A 152 7.59 -13.93 3.43
N THR A 153 8.88 -14.32 3.47
CA THR A 153 9.27 -15.73 3.43
C THR A 153 8.70 -16.51 4.63
N SER A 154 8.40 -17.78 4.39
CA SER A 154 7.93 -18.72 5.40
C SER A 154 8.73 -20.01 5.28
N ASP A 155 8.85 -20.75 6.37
CA ASP A 155 9.40 -22.08 6.33
C ASP A 155 8.48 -23.01 5.52
N ILE A 156 9.05 -23.67 4.51
CA ILE A 156 8.37 -24.63 3.65
C ILE A 156 8.87 -26.07 3.86
N SER A 157 9.60 -26.33 4.96
CA SER A 157 10.19 -27.64 5.25
C SER A 157 9.18 -28.76 5.22
N LEU A 158 7.96 -28.56 5.72
CA LEU A 158 6.89 -29.55 5.68
C LEU A 158 6.49 -29.89 4.24
N ILE A 159 6.40 -28.90 3.36
CA ILE A 159 6.07 -29.11 1.93
C ILE A 159 7.23 -29.85 1.25
N LYS A 160 8.47 -29.41 1.49
CA LYS A 160 9.66 -30.05 0.95
C LYS A 160 9.74 -31.52 1.36
N ASN A 161 9.53 -31.83 2.64
CA ASN A 161 9.57 -33.18 3.17
C ASN A 161 8.43 -34.05 2.60
N TYR A 162 7.20 -33.51 2.55
CA TYR A 162 6.04 -34.23 2.02
C TYR A 162 6.24 -34.63 0.55
N TYR A 163 6.74 -33.71 -0.29
CA TYR A 163 6.98 -33.95 -1.72
C TYR A 163 8.39 -34.44 -2.02
N LYS A 164 9.25 -34.66 -1.01
CA LYS A 164 10.66 -35.08 -1.16
C LYS A 164 11.45 -34.17 -2.12
N LEU A 165 11.29 -32.86 -1.97
CA LEU A 165 11.89 -31.87 -2.86
C LEU A 165 13.32 -31.52 -2.40
N GLU A 166 14.33 -31.84 -3.21
CA GLU A 166 15.71 -31.37 -3.02
C GLU A 166 15.97 -30.09 -3.82
N LYS A 167 15.70 -30.13 -5.12
CA LYS A 167 15.73 -28.98 -6.04
C LYS A 167 14.38 -28.89 -6.73
N TYR A 168 13.82 -27.68 -6.85
CA TYR A 168 12.51 -27.50 -7.45
C TYR A 168 12.39 -26.13 -8.12
N ILE A 169 11.48 -26.07 -9.09
CA ILE A 169 10.98 -24.84 -9.72
C ILE A 169 9.47 -24.78 -9.46
N VAL A 170 9.01 -23.61 -9.05
CA VAL A 170 7.57 -23.37 -8.89
C VAL A 170 7.05 -22.65 -10.12
N LEU A 171 6.04 -23.22 -10.77
CA LEU A 171 5.36 -22.63 -11.92
C LEU A 171 3.94 -22.26 -11.54
N PHE A 172 3.53 -21.05 -11.90
CA PHE A 172 2.16 -20.56 -11.76
C PHE A 172 1.57 -20.36 -13.17
N PRO A 173 1.04 -21.42 -13.81
CA PRO A 173 0.62 -21.38 -15.23
C PRO A 173 -0.67 -20.56 -15.46
N PHE A 174 -1.37 -20.19 -14.39
CA PHE A 174 -2.62 -19.45 -14.46
C PHE A 174 -2.53 -18.21 -13.56
N CYS A 175 -2.39 -17.04 -14.16
CA CYS A 175 -2.44 -15.72 -13.53
C CYS A 175 -3.54 -14.87 -14.15
#